data_d527bd0c42bdb8504e365f1d068e20a2
#
_entry.id   d527bd0c42bdb8504e365f1d068e20a2
#
_cell.length_a   1.000
_cell.length_b   1.000
_cell.length_c   1.000
_cell.angle_alpha   90.00
_cell.angle_beta   90.00
_cell.angle_gamma   90.00
#
_symmetry.space_group_name_H-M   'P 1'
#
loop_
_entity.id
_entity.type
_entity.pdbx_description
1 polymer ?
#
loop_
_entity_poly.entity_id
_entity_poly.type
_entity_poly.pdbx_seq_one_letter_code
_entity_poly.pdbx_strand_id
1 'polypeptide(L)'
;MIRRLMKTFFYNLGYKVSRSNNPLRTFGESLRQLKMKGFKPGTVFDVGVADGTHDLYKVFPHAYMVLIEPLLEYQPDLENICSQYTGEYYIAAAGAEAGKGSLHIGNDARKSSLVRMDVRGGVASTRTVPLVSLDGLIASRDYGEPYLIKIDVEGAELVALQGAVGVLEHTEVVILEVAVLDRGGETPEFCEVISRMKDYGFVAYDIVGAADGSPGALAHVDIVFVQEDGRFR
;
A
#
# COMPACT_ATOMS: atom_id res chain seq x y z
N MET A 1 31.41 24.88 1.92
CA MET A 1 31.54 24.96 0.47
C MET A 1 31.37 23.59 -0.21
N ILE A 2 32.09 22.55 0.14
CA ILE A 2 32.05 21.20 -0.44
C ILE A 2 30.64 20.57 -0.41
N ARG A 3 29.93 20.63 0.72
CA ARG A 3 28.58 20.07 0.85
C ARG A 3 27.55 20.70 -0.10
N ARG A 4 27.69 21.98 -0.42
CA ARG A 4 26.79 22.68 -1.36
C ARG A 4 27.07 22.25 -2.79
N LEU A 5 28.35 22.10 -3.15
CA LEU A 5 28.78 21.59 -4.47
C LEU A 5 28.30 20.14 -4.69
N MET A 6 28.45 19.27 -3.68
CA MET A 6 27.95 17.90 -3.76
C MET A 6 26.43 17.84 -3.95
N LYS A 7 25.66 18.65 -3.19
CA LYS A 7 24.20 18.70 -3.36
C LYS A 7 23.80 19.14 -4.77
N THR A 8 24.47 20.18 -5.31
CA THR A 8 24.22 20.66 -6.68
C THR A 8 24.59 19.62 -7.72
N PHE A 9 25.72 18.93 -7.54
CA PHE A 9 26.16 17.86 -8.43
C PHE A 9 25.12 16.71 -8.48
N PHE A 10 24.71 16.21 -7.32
CA PHE A 10 23.70 15.15 -7.26
C PHE A 10 22.32 15.61 -7.74
N TYR A 11 21.94 16.86 -7.48
CA TYR A 11 20.68 17.42 -7.97
C TYR A 11 20.64 17.46 -9.52
N ASN A 12 21.75 17.85 -10.15
CA ASN A 12 21.87 17.85 -11.62
C ASN A 12 21.86 16.44 -12.24
N LEU A 13 22.13 15.40 -11.43
CA LEU A 13 22.00 13.99 -11.81
C LEU A 13 20.63 13.41 -11.47
N GLY A 14 19.66 14.22 -11.02
CA GLY A 14 18.35 13.78 -10.61
C GLY A 14 18.26 13.21 -9.18
N TYR A 15 19.32 13.33 -8.36
CA TYR A 15 19.32 12.84 -6.99
C TYR A 15 19.15 13.95 -5.97
N LYS A 16 18.21 13.77 -5.03
CA LYS A 16 18.04 14.66 -3.88
C LYS A 16 18.88 14.13 -2.70
N VAL A 17 19.96 14.83 -2.37
CA VAL A 17 20.78 14.49 -1.19
C VAL A 17 20.25 15.21 0.03
N SER A 18 19.70 14.46 1.00
CA SER A 18 19.25 14.96 2.31
C SER A 18 20.22 14.54 3.43
N ARG A 19 20.07 15.12 4.64
CA ARG A 19 20.78 14.65 5.82
C ARG A 19 20.14 13.35 6.31
N SER A 20 20.93 12.47 6.93
CA SER A 20 20.44 11.21 7.54
C SER A 20 19.41 11.42 8.66
N ASN A 21 19.30 12.64 9.20
CA ASN A 21 18.29 13.03 10.17
C ASN A 21 17.12 13.82 9.54
N ASN A 22 16.86 13.62 8.24
CA ASN A 22 15.64 14.14 7.60
C ASN A 22 14.43 13.54 8.32
N PRO A 23 13.43 14.35 8.72
CA PRO A 23 12.23 13.84 9.39
C PRO A 23 11.40 12.91 8.50
N LEU A 24 11.48 13.05 7.18
CA LEU A 24 10.78 12.16 6.25
C LEU A 24 11.65 10.93 5.96
N ARG A 25 11.18 9.78 6.40
CA ARG A 25 11.78 8.48 6.12
C ARG A 25 11.37 8.00 4.74
N THR A 26 12.17 7.13 4.18
CA THR A 26 11.73 6.29 3.07
C THR A 26 10.83 5.17 3.60
N PHE A 27 10.04 4.55 2.72
CA PHE A 27 9.18 3.41 3.04
C PHE A 27 9.97 2.32 3.80
N GLY A 28 11.11 1.86 3.26
CA GLY A 28 11.93 0.85 3.90
C GLY A 28 12.57 1.28 5.23
N GLU A 29 12.83 2.58 5.43
CA GLU A 29 13.35 3.09 6.72
C GLU A 29 12.29 3.06 7.81
N SER A 30 11.05 3.40 7.48
CA SER A 30 9.93 3.33 8.43
C SER A 30 9.66 1.89 8.86
N LEU A 31 9.63 0.95 7.92
CA LEU A 31 9.49 -0.48 8.22
C LEU A 31 10.63 -1.00 9.13
N ARG A 32 11.89 -0.64 8.83
CA ARG A 32 13.03 -1.00 9.68
C ARG A 32 12.92 -0.43 11.09
N GLN A 33 12.38 0.79 11.24
CA GLN A 33 12.14 1.38 12.55
C GLN A 33 11.08 0.61 13.33
N LEU A 34 9.96 0.23 12.72
CA LEU A 34 8.95 -0.62 13.35
C LEU A 34 9.56 -1.97 13.80
N LYS A 35 10.36 -2.59 12.93
CA LYS A 35 11.09 -3.82 13.27
C LYS A 35 12.04 -3.63 14.46
N MET A 36 12.79 -2.52 14.51
CA MET A 36 13.66 -2.19 15.67
C MET A 36 12.87 -1.96 16.95
N LYS A 37 11.64 -1.47 16.86
CA LYS A 37 10.71 -1.34 18.00
C LYS A 37 10.03 -2.67 18.38
N GLY A 38 10.41 -3.78 17.74
CA GLY A 38 9.93 -5.12 18.06
C GLY A 38 8.74 -5.58 17.23
N PHE A 39 8.34 -4.86 16.18
CA PHE A 39 7.30 -5.35 15.27
C PHE A 39 7.79 -6.56 14.48
N LYS A 40 7.02 -7.64 14.54
CA LYS A 40 7.29 -8.90 13.85
C LYS A 40 5.95 -9.45 13.36
N PRO A 41 5.50 -9.04 12.17
CA PRO A 41 4.26 -9.57 11.62
C PRO A 41 4.40 -11.09 11.39
N GLY A 42 3.39 -11.84 11.79
CA GLY A 42 3.23 -13.24 11.41
C GLY A 42 2.80 -13.33 9.96
N THR A 43 1.90 -12.41 9.53
CA THR A 43 1.40 -12.33 8.16
C THR A 43 1.43 -10.90 7.64
N VAL A 44 1.73 -10.78 6.35
CA VAL A 44 1.67 -9.54 5.58
C VAL A 44 0.64 -9.71 4.48
N PHE A 45 -0.41 -8.89 4.50
CA PHE A 45 -1.34 -8.75 3.38
C PHE A 45 -0.85 -7.58 2.51
N ASP A 46 -0.37 -7.88 1.30
CA ASP A 46 0.05 -6.89 0.31
C ASP A 46 -0.99 -6.85 -0.80
N VAL A 47 -1.74 -5.75 -0.86
CA VAL A 47 -2.88 -5.54 -1.74
C VAL A 47 -2.55 -4.48 -2.78
N GLY A 48 -2.68 -4.83 -4.05
CA GLY A 48 -2.17 -4.06 -5.17
C GLY A 48 -0.66 -4.26 -5.32
N VAL A 49 -0.27 -5.49 -5.55
CA VAL A 49 1.16 -5.91 -5.54
C VAL A 49 1.91 -5.42 -6.77
N ALA A 50 1.27 -5.41 -7.94
CA ALA A 50 1.93 -5.19 -9.22
C ALA A 50 3.23 -6.02 -9.36
N ASP A 51 4.39 -5.37 -9.56
CA ASP A 51 5.71 -5.99 -9.63
C ASP A 51 6.38 -6.23 -8.26
N GLY A 52 5.70 -5.87 -7.15
CA GLY A 52 6.08 -6.23 -5.78
C GLY A 52 6.57 -5.11 -4.88
N THR A 53 6.19 -5.19 -3.60
CA THR A 53 6.64 -4.28 -2.54
C THR A 53 7.94 -4.79 -1.91
N HIS A 54 9.03 -4.83 -2.69
CA HIS A 54 10.28 -5.49 -2.34
C HIS A 54 10.93 -5.05 -1.01
N ASP A 55 10.79 -3.77 -0.62
CA ASP A 55 11.32 -3.29 0.66
C ASP A 55 10.56 -3.91 1.84
N LEU A 56 9.25 -4.17 1.70
CA LEU A 56 8.40 -4.81 2.69
C LEU A 56 8.88 -6.25 2.94
N TYR A 57 9.05 -7.02 1.87
CA TYR A 57 9.47 -8.42 1.95
C TYR A 57 10.87 -8.57 2.52
N LYS A 58 11.82 -7.70 2.13
CA LYS A 58 13.20 -7.69 2.65
C LYS A 58 13.27 -7.37 4.14
N VAL A 59 12.38 -6.50 4.64
CA VAL A 59 12.35 -6.15 6.06
C VAL A 59 11.73 -7.26 6.90
N PHE A 60 10.69 -7.91 6.40
CA PHE A 60 9.96 -8.97 7.11
C PHE A 60 10.01 -10.34 6.39
N PRO A 61 11.19 -10.90 6.10
CA PRO A 61 11.34 -12.09 5.25
C PRO A 61 10.79 -13.38 5.87
N HIS A 62 10.42 -13.36 7.15
CA HIS A 62 9.86 -14.52 7.86
C HIS A 62 8.34 -14.45 8.02
N ALA A 63 7.71 -13.34 7.64
CA ALA A 63 6.27 -13.24 7.62
C ALA A 63 5.69 -14.09 6.46
N TYR A 64 4.49 -14.60 6.66
CA TYR A 64 3.74 -15.24 5.58
C TYR A 64 3.17 -14.15 4.66
N MET A 65 3.46 -14.19 3.36
CA MET A 65 3.02 -13.20 2.40
C MET A 65 1.70 -13.63 1.76
N VAL A 66 0.67 -12.79 1.87
CA VAL A 66 -0.60 -12.94 1.16
C VAL A 66 -0.68 -11.81 0.14
N LEU A 67 -0.48 -12.16 -1.13
CA LEU A 67 -0.35 -11.21 -2.24
C LEU A 67 -1.66 -11.16 -3.02
N ILE A 68 -2.22 -9.96 -3.22
CA ILE A 68 -3.49 -9.78 -3.92
C ILE A 68 -3.29 -8.79 -5.06
N GLU A 69 -3.46 -9.25 -6.31
CA GLU A 69 -3.27 -8.48 -7.53
C GLU A 69 -4.28 -8.91 -8.59
N PRO A 70 -5.12 -7.99 -9.13
CA PRO A 70 -6.16 -8.37 -10.07
C PRO A 70 -5.68 -8.66 -11.49
N LEU A 71 -4.52 -8.14 -11.89
CA LEU A 71 -4.02 -8.26 -13.25
C LEU A 71 -3.17 -9.52 -13.43
N LEU A 72 -3.66 -10.43 -14.28
CA LEU A 72 -2.97 -11.68 -14.61
C LEU A 72 -1.56 -11.45 -15.20
N GLU A 73 -1.35 -10.29 -15.78
CA GLU A 73 -0.06 -9.86 -16.33
C GLU A 73 1.06 -9.85 -15.29
N TYR A 74 0.75 -9.65 -14.01
CA TYR A 74 1.72 -9.68 -12.89
C TYR A 74 1.89 -11.06 -12.25
N GLN A 75 1.18 -12.09 -12.72
CA GLN A 75 1.33 -13.45 -12.16
C GLN A 75 2.78 -13.93 -12.09
N PRO A 76 3.63 -13.73 -13.12
CA PRO A 76 5.04 -14.15 -13.04
C PRO A 76 5.82 -13.46 -11.92
N ASP A 77 5.50 -12.21 -11.59
CA ASP A 77 6.12 -11.47 -10.48
C ASP A 77 5.68 -12.03 -9.14
N LEU A 78 4.37 -12.34 -8.98
CA LEU A 78 3.82 -12.98 -7.79
C LEU A 78 4.43 -14.37 -7.55
N GLU A 79 4.55 -15.18 -8.59
CA GLU A 79 5.22 -16.48 -8.54
C GLU A 79 6.69 -16.36 -8.11
N ASN A 80 7.40 -15.37 -8.67
CA ASN A 80 8.77 -15.09 -8.29
C ASN A 80 8.89 -14.66 -6.82
N ILE A 81 7.98 -13.83 -6.30
CA ILE A 81 7.95 -13.43 -4.89
C ILE A 81 7.70 -14.67 -4.00
N CYS A 82 6.69 -15.48 -4.32
CA CYS A 82 6.37 -16.70 -3.58
C CYS A 82 7.46 -17.79 -3.67
N SER A 83 8.34 -17.73 -4.67
CA SER A 83 9.53 -18.61 -4.74
C SER A 83 10.62 -18.21 -3.76
N GLN A 84 10.68 -16.93 -3.33
CA GLN A 84 11.69 -16.38 -2.44
C GLN A 84 11.21 -16.23 -0.99
N TYR A 85 9.90 -16.06 -0.79
CA TYR A 85 9.26 -15.83 0.51
C TYR A 85 8.11 -16.81 0.69
N THR A 86 7.89 -17.26 1.91
CA THR A 86 6.75 -18.14 2.22
C THR A 86 5.45 -17.34 2.06
N GLY A 87 4.54 -17.84 1.23
CA GLY A 87 3.29 -17.12 0.99
C GLY A 87 2.44 -17.75 -0.11
N GLU A 88 1.40 -17.04 -0.45
CA GLU A 88 0.47 -17.38 -1.52
C GLU A 88 0.01 -16.11 -2.23
N TYR A 89 -0.60 -16.26 -3.40
CA TYR A 89 -1.14 -15.13 -4.15
C TYR A 89 -2.54 -15.41 -4.69
N TYR A 90 -3.28 -14.33 -4.92
CA TYR A 90 -4.61 -14.33 -5.49
C TYR A 90 -4.66 -13.37 -6.69
N ILE A 91 -5.05 -13.90 -7.86
CA ILE A 91 -5.35 -13.06 -9.03
C ILE A 91 -6.79 -12.54 -8.87
N ALA A 92 -6.92 -11.53 -8.03
CA ALA A 92 -8.20 -10.92 -7.65
C ALA A 92 -7.97 -9.48 -7.17
N ALA A 93 -9.00 -8.65 -7.19
CA ALA A 93 -8.97 -7.36 -6.50
C ALA A 93 -9.52 -7.51 -5.08
N ALA A 94 -9.03 -6.70 -4.14
CA ALA A 94 -9.62 -6.62 -2.81
C ALA A 94 -10.89 -5.77 -2.84
N GLY A 95 -11.99 -6.32 -2.37
CA GLY A 95 -13.30 -5.69 -2.31
C GLY A 95 -13.94 -5.83 -0.93
N ALA A 96 -15.08 -5.17 -0.73
CA ALA A 96 -15.86 -5.30 0.50
C ALA A 96 -16.35 -6.75 0.72
N GLU A 97 -16.67 -7.44 -0.37
CA GLU A 97 -17.16 -8.84 -0.36
C GLU A 97 -16.54 -9.61 -1.51
N ALA A 98 -16.50 -10.94 -1.40
CA ALA A 98 -16.07 -11.82 -2.48
C ALA A 98 -17.11 -11.81 -3.63
N GLY A 99 -16.61 -11.89 -4.88
CA GLY A 99 -17.50 -11.86 -6.04
C GLY A 99 -16.79 -11.53 -7.34
N LYS A 100 -17.38 -10.64 -8.13
CA LYS A 100 -16.79 -10.09 -9.35
C LYS A 100 -16.98 -8.59 -9.39
N GLY A 101 -15.96 -7.86 -9.86
CA GLY A 101 -15.98 -6.41 -10.00
C GLY A 101 -15.45 -5.96 -11.36
N SER A 102 -15.71 -4.71 -11.69
CA SER A 102 -15.18 -4.05 -12.88
C SER A 102 -13.90 -3.31 -12.52
N LEU A 103 -12.77 -3.75 -13.07
CA LEU A 103 -11.48 -3.08 -12.92
C LEU A 103 -11.28 -2.11 -14.09
N HIS A 104 -11.06 -0.85 -13.78
CA HIS A 104 -10.70 0.19 -14.74
C HIS A 104 -9.18 0.19 -14.90
N ILE A 105 -8.70 -0.18 -16.10
CA ILE A 105 -7.27 -0.31 -16.40
C ILE A 105 -6.79 1.00 -17.00
N GLY A 106 -5.81 1.63 -16.34
CA GLY A 106 -5.14 2.83 -16.84
C GLY A 106 -4.18 2.54 -18.01
N ASN A 107 -3.67 3.58 -18.66
CA ASN A 107 -2.62 3.43 -19.69
C ASN A 107 -1.32 2.85 -19.11
N ASP A 108 -1.02 3.11 -17.85
CA ASP A 108 -0.07 2.36 -17.01
C ASP A 108 -0.90 1.36 -16.20
N ALA A 109 -0.67 0.06 -16.42
CA ALA A 109 -1.41 -1.02 -15.76
C ALA A 109 -1.34 -0.96 -14.24
N ARG A 110 -0.26 -0.41 -13.67
CA ARG A 110 -0.14 -0.17 -12.22
C ARG A 110 -1.18 0.79 -11.67
N LYS A 111 -1.73 1.66 -12.54
CA LYS A 111 -2.79 2.63 -12.21
C LYS A 111 -4.17 2.08 -12.53
N SER A 112 -4.45 0.85 -12.10
CA SER A 112 -5.74 0.19 -12.29
C SER A 112 -6.52 0.19 -10.98
N SER A 113 -7.82 0.48 -11.04
CA SER A 113 -8.67 0.62 -9.85
C SER A 113 -10.07 0.03 -10.03
N LEU A 114 -10.69 -0.40 -8.93
CA LEU A 114 -12.10 -0.75 -8.87
C LEU A 114 -13.02 0.48 -8.88
N VAL A 115 -12.50 1.64 -8.49
CA VAL A 115 -13.25 2.90 -8.54
C VAL A 115 -12.94 3.66 -9.82
N ARG A 116 -13.91 4.39 -10.32
CA ARG A 116 -13.72 5.22 -11.50
C ARG A 116 -12.96 6.49 -11.12
N MET A 117 -11.77 6.64 -11.68
CA MET A 117 -10.96 7.85 -11.54
C MET A 117 -11.11 8.75 -12.77
N ASP A 118 -11.24 10.06 -12.55
CA ASP A 118 -11.15 11.07 -13.60
C ASP A 118 -9.68 11.42 -13.87
N VAL A 119 -8.87 10.42 -14.24
CA VAL A 119 -7.45 10.66 -14.52
C VAL A 119 -7.26 11.39 -15.86
N ARG A 120 -6.41 12.40 -15.85
CA ARG A 120 -5.82 12.94 -17.09
C ARG A 120 -5.02 11.83 -17.78
N GLY A 121 -5.63 11.19 -18.77
CA GLY A 121 -5.05 10.04 -19.49
C GLY A 121 -6.08 8.96 -19.84
N GLY A 122 -7.25 9.01 -19.20
CA GLY A 122 -8.38 8.12 -19.49
C GLY A 122 -8.22 6.68 -19.01
N VAL A 123 -9.32 5.96 -18.98
CA VAL A 123 -9.35 4.51 -18.80
C VAL A 123 -9.05 3.86 -20.16
N ALA A 124 -7.98 3.07 -20.26
CA ALA A 124 -7.61 2.36 -21.50
C ALA A 124 -8.60 1.23 -21.79
N SER A 125 -9.07 0.52 -20.76
CA SER A 125 -10.05 -0.56 -20.86
C SER A 125 -10.71 -0.84 -19.51
N THR A 126 -11.78 -1.66 -19.54
CA THR A 126 -12.42 -2.18 -18.34
C THR A 126 -12.44 -3.70 -18.43
N ARG A 127 -12.09 -4.38 -17.34
CA ARG A 127 -12.04 -5.84 -17.26
C ARG A 127 -12.84 -6.32 -16.05
N THR A 128 -13.62 -7.38 -16.20
CA THR A 128 -14.23 -8.07 -15.06
C THR A 128 -13.18 -8.95 -14.40
N VAL A 129 -12.98 -8.75 -13.09
CA VAL A 129 -12.01 -9.50 -12.26
C VAL A 129 -12.71 -10.16 -11.07
N PRO A 130 -12.15 -11.25 -10.55
CA PRO A 130 -12.58 -11.79 -9.25
C PRO A 130 -12.35 -10.77 -8.15
N LEU A 131 -13.23 -10.78 -7.13
CA LEU A 131 -13.07 -10.04 -5.89
C LEU A 131 -12.87 -11.02 -4.72
N VAL A 132 -11.99 -10.65 -3.81
CA VAL A 132 -11.83 -11.28 -2.49
C VAL A 132 -11.97 -10.22 -1.41
N SER A 133 -12.50 -10.60 -0.24
CA SER A 133 -12.39 -9.78 0.96
C SER A 133 -11.30 -10.36 1.86
N LEU A 134 -10.56 -9.50 2.57
CA LEU A 134 -9.53 -9.97 3.49
C LEU A 134 -10.15 -10.79 4.62
N ASP A 135 -11.33 -10.39 5.10
CA ASP A 135 -12.10 -11.14 6.10
C ASP A 135 -12.48 -12.55 5.60
N GLY A 136 -12.84 -12.68 4.32
CA GLY A 136 -13.09 -13.97 3.68
C GLY A 136 -11.85 -14.87 3.64
N LEU A 137 -10.66 -14.29 3.47
CA LEU A 137 -9.40 -15.03 3.47
C LEU A 137 -9.09 -15.58 4.86
N ILE A 138 -9.16 -14.75 5.92
CA ILE A 138 -8.88 -15.22 7.30
C ILE A 138 -9.96 -16.20 7.81
N ALA A 139 -11.21 -16.09 7.32
CA ALA A 139 -12.26 -17.07 7.64
C ALA A 139 -12.00 -18.45 7.01
N SER A 140 -11.27 -18.50 5.91
CA SER A 140 -10.97 -19.75 5.18
C SER A 140 -9.70 -20.45 5.65
N ARG A 141 -8.80 -19.72 6.33
CA ARG A 141 -7.48 -20.21 6.74
C ARG A 141 -6.97 -19.46 7.95
N ASP A 142 -6.30 -20.16 8.84
CA ASP A 142 -5.59 -19.58 9.99
C ASP A 142 -4.26 -18.98 9.52
N TYR A 143 -4.10 -17.68 9.76
CA TYR A 143 -2.89 -16.92 9.46
C TYR A 143 -2.22 -16.48 10.78
N GLY A 144 -0.89 -16.54 10.82
CA GLY A 144 -0.13 -16.12 12.00
C GLY A 144 -0.23 -14.63 12.27
N GLU A 145 -0.58 -14.26 13.49
CA GLU A 145 -0.64 -12.87 13.96
C GLU A 145 0.71 -12.37 14.53
N PRO A 146 0.91 -11.06 14.72
CA PRO A 146 0.04 -9.95 14.30
C PRO A 146 0.15 -9.69 12.78
N TYR A 147 -0.86 -9.01 12.22
CA TYR A 147 -0.86 -8.69 10.80
C TYR A 147 -0.23 -7.33 10.50
N LEU A 148 0.33 -7.23 9.31
CA LEU A 148 0.61 -5.99 8.59
C LEU A 148 -0.23 -6.00 7.32
N ILE A 149 -0.94 -4.92 7.05
CA ILE A 149 -1.69 -4.72 5.80
C ILE A 149 -1.05 -3.56 5.03
N LYS A 150 -0.72 -3.76 3.75
CA LYS A 150 -0.40 -2.69 2.81
C LYS A 150 -1.47 -2.69 1.72
N ILE A 151 -2.09 -1.54 1.46
CA ILE A 151 -3.10 -1.36 0.42
C ILE A 151 -2.68 -0.20 -0.48
N ASP A 152 -2.55 -0.49 -1.77
CA ASP A 152 -2.17 0.44 -2.81
C ASP A 152 -2.95 0.03 -4.08
N VAL A 153 -4.16 0.51 -4.16
CA VAL A 153 -5.16 0.08 -5.15
C VAL A 153 -5.77 1.26 -5.91
N GLU A 154 -5.00 2.36 -5.95
CA GLU A 154 -5.27 3.53 -6.78
C GLU A 154 -6.69 4.11 -6.57
N GLY A 155 -7.03 4.37 -5.29
CA GLY A 155 -8.27 5.04 -4.88
C GLY A 155 -9.38 4.10 -4.40
N ALA A 156 -9.19 2.78 -4.41
CA ALA A 156 -10.14 1.80 -3.86
C ALA A 156 -9.78 1.34 -2.44
N GLU A 157 -8.90 2.06 -1.73
CA GLU A 157 -8.38 1.68 -0.39
C GLU A 157 -9.53 1.50 0.62
N LEU A 158 -10.51 2.41 0.62
CA LEU A 158 -11.65 2.31 1.53
C LEU A 158 -12.56 1.12 1.19
N VAL A 159 -12.65 0.74 -0.08
CA VAL A 159 -13.42 -0.45 -0.51
C VAL A 159 -12.74 -1.72 0.00
N ALA A 160 -11.41 -1.80 -0.12
CA ALA A 160 -10.63 -2.92 0.41
C ALA A 160 -10.72 -3.02 1.95
N LEU A 161 -10.66 -1.88 2.65
CA LEU A 161 -10.80 -1.81 4.11
C LEU A 161 -12.20 -2.22 4.61
N GLN A 162 -13.27 -1.98 3.83
CA GLN A 162 -14.60 -2.47 4.19
C GLN A 162 -14.67 -4.00 4.26
N GLY A 163 -13.87 -4.69 3.46
CA GLY A 163 -13.74 -6.15 3.48
C GLY A 163 -12.64 -6.68 4.40
N ALA A 164 -12.13 -5.85 5.31
CA ALA A 164 -11.01 -6.16 6.17
C ALA A 164 -11.29 -5.88 7.67
N VAL A 165 -12.54 -5.64 8.05
CA VAL A 165 -12.91 -5.20 9.41
C VAL A 165 -12.44 -6.21 10.46
N GLY A 166 -12.65 -7.51 10.24
CA GLY A 166 -12.18 -8.57 11.13
C GLY A 166 -10.65 -8.71 11.10
N VAL A 167 -10.02 -8.56 9.93
CA VAL A 167 -8.54 -8.58 9.81
C VAL A 167 -7.92 -7.43 10.60
N LEU A 168 -8.53 -6.24 10.62
CA LEU A 168 -8.03 -5.08 11.34
C LEU A 168 -7.96 -5.30 12.85
N GLU A 169 -8.81 -6.14 13.44
CA GLU A 169 -8.77 -6.48 14.88
C GLU A 169 -7.45 -7.16 15.27
N HIS A 170 -6.80 -7.85 14.33
CA HIS A 170 -5.54 -8.59 14.51
C HIS A 170 -4.33 -7.87 13.88
N THR A 171 -4.53 -6.64 13.39
CA THR A 171 -3.54 -5.86 12.66
C THR A 171 -2.89 -4.81 13.57
N GLU A 172 -1.56 -4.79 13.64
CA GLU A 172 -0.83 -3.73 14.37
C GLU A 172 -0.42 -2.56 13.46
N VAL A 173 -0.21 -2.81 12.16
CA VAL A 173 0.27 -1.81 11.21
C VAL A 173 -0.53 -1.88 9.91
N VAL A 174 -1.03 -0.74 9.47
CA VAL A 174 -1.66 -0.57 8.15
C VAL A 174 -0.87 0.48 7.37
N ILE A 175 -0.62 0.22 6.10
CA ILE A 175 0.04 1.15 5.19
C ILE A 175 -0.89 1.38 4.01
N LEU A 176 -1.24 2.64 3.76
CA LEU A 176 -2.11 3.02 2.65
C LEU A 176 -1.40 4.03 1.74
N GLU A 177 -1.52 3.83 0.42
CA GLU A 177 -1.30 4.93 -0.50
C GLU A 177 -2.52 5.85 -0.46
N VAL A 178 -2.32 7.14 -0.19
CA VAL A 178 -3.40 8.11 -0.03
C VAL A 178 -3.22 9.27 -0.99
N ALA A 179 -4.24 9.53 -1.81
CA ALA A 179 -4.25 10.66 -2.70
C ALA A 179 -4.30 11.98 -1.88
N VAL A 180 -3.41 12.91 -2.21
CA VAL A 180 -3.38 14.27 -1.62
C VAL A 180 -4.10 15.26 -2.52
N LEU A 181 -3.92 15.12 -3.85
CA LEU A 181 -4.68 15.87 -4.82
C LEU A 181 -5.98 15.15 -5.15
N ASP A 182 -7.05 15.90 -5.30
CA ASP A 182 -8.30 15.40 -5.84
C ASP A 182 -8.04 14.78 -7.23
N ARG A 183 -8.27 13.47 -7.34
CA ARG A 183 -8.16 12.70 -8.59
C ARG A 183 -9.50 12.68 -9.35
N GLY A 184 -10.55 13.28 -8.77
CA GLY A 184 -11.92 13.26 -9.30
C GLY A 184 -12.58 11.88 -9.18
N GLY A 185 -13.81 11.79 -9.64
CA GLY A 185 -14.56 10.55 -9.64
C GLY A 185 -14.97 10.07 -8.24
N GLU A 186 -14.68 8.80 -7.94
CA GLU A 186 -15.06 8.14 -6.68
C GLU A 186 -13.85 7.95 -5.73
N THR A 187 -12.71 8.59 -6.05
CA THR A 187 -11.51 8.50 -5.21
C THR A 187 -11.72 9.23 -3.89
N PRO A 188 -11.47 8.60 -2.72
CA PRO A 188 -11.67 9.25 -1.44
C PRO A 188 -10.69 10.41 -1.24
N GLU A 189 -11.16 11.48 -0.57
CA GLU A 189 -10.30 12.58 -0.18
C GLU A 189 -9.34 12.17 0.94
N PHE A 190 -8.19 12.84 1.03
CA PHE A 190 -7.18 12.60 2.07
C PHE A 190 -7.78 12.59 3.49
N CYS A 191 -8.61 13.60 3.81
CA CYS A 191 -9.25 13.70 5.13
C CYS A 191 -10.24 12.58 5.42
N GLU A 192 -10.91 12.04 4.40
CA GLU A 192 -11.83 10.92 4.52
C GLU A 192 -11.10 9.65 4.89
N VAL A 193 -9.96 9.36 4.24
CA VAL A 193 -9.12 8.19 4.57
C VAL A 193 -8.62 8.28 6.00
N ILE A 194 -8.11 9.46 6.43
CA ILE A 194 -7.63 9.66 7.81
C ILE A 194 -8.76 9.47 8.84
N SER A 195 -9.95 10.01 8.56
CA SER A 195 -11.11 9.86 9.43
C SER A 195 -11.55 8.40 9.54
N ARG A 196 -11.60 7.70 8.40
CA ARG A 196 -11.99 6.28 8.36
C ARG A 196 -11.00 5.39 9.12
N MET A 197 -9.70 5.64 8.98
CA MET A 197 -8.69 4.91 9.74
C MET A 197 -8.84 5.15 11.25
N LYS A 198 -9.18 6.39 11.65
CA LYS A 198 -9.49 6.70 13.05
C LYS A 198 -10.71 5.96 13.56
N ASP A 199 -11.78 5.84 12.75
CA ASP A 199 -12.98 5.07 13.08
C ASP A 199 -12.66 3.57 13.29
N TYR A 200 -11.66 3.04 12.57
CA TYR A 200 -11.14 1.69 12.74
C TYR A 200 -10.15 1.55 13.91
N GLY A 201 -9.89 2.62 14.67
CA GLY A 201 -8.98 2.60 15.81
C GLY A 201 -7.50 2.75 15.43
N PHE A 202 -7.21 3.28 14.24
CA PHE A 202 -5.83 3.51 13.78
C PHE A 202 -5.52 4.99 13.66
N VAL A 203 -4.27 5.35 13.95
CA VAL A 203 -3.75 6.72 13.84
C VAL A 203 -2.49 6.76 13.00
N ALA A 204 -2.27 7.87 12.31
CA ALA A 204 -1.06 8.07 11.52
C ALA A 204 0.20 8.05 12.41
N TYR A 205 1.16 7.22 12.05
CA TYR A 205 2.45 7.05 12.71
C TYR A 205 3.59 7.70 11.93
N ASP A 206 3.56 7.55 10.61
CA ASP A 206 4.60 8.07 9.72
C ASP A 206 4.01 8.40 8.34
N ILE A 207 4.62 9.35 7.65
CA ILE A 207 4.33 9.64 6.25
C ILE A 207 5.59 9.33 5.48
N VAL A 208 5.51 8.36 4.57
CA VAL A 208 6.63 7.84 3.80
C VAL A 208 6.24 7.78 2.33
N GLY A 209 7.21 7.74 1.45
CA GLY A 209 6.90 7.81 0.02
C GLY A 209 6.16 9.11 -0.32
N ALA A 210 6.49 9.74 -1.38
CA ALA A 210 5.74 10.89 -1.87
C ALA A 210 6.00 10.97 -3.37
N ALA A 211 4.95 11.05 -4.15
CA ALA A 211 5.06 11.31 -5.57
C ALA A 211 4.58 12.71 -5.89
N ASP A 212 5.40 13.43 -6.65
CA ASP A 212 5.06 14.76 -7.13
C ASP A 212 3.99 14.66 -8.22
N GLY A 213 2.89 15.38 -8.02
CA GLY A 213 1.94 15.68 -9.07
C GLY A 213 2.46 16.80 -9.99
N SER A 214 1.67 17.21 -10.95
CA SER A 214 2.00 18.33 -11.85
C SER A 214 1.89 19.67 -11.12
N PRO A 215 2.69 20.68 -11.46
CA PRO A 215 4.04 20.94 -11.02
C PRO A 215 4.09 21.39 -9.55
N GLY A 216 4.77 20.62 -8.72
CA GLY A 216 5.16 21.04 -7.36
C GLY A 216 4.14 20.74 -6.24
N ALA A 217 3.03 20.04 -6.52
CA ALA A 217 2.10 19.55 -5.51
C ALA A 217 2.23 18.03 -5.34
N LEU A 218 2.07 17.54 -4.12
CA LEU A 218 2.05 16.09 -3.85
C LEU A 218 0.81 15.47 -4.47
N ALA A 219 0.98 14.40 -5.26
CA ALA A 219 -0.14 13.64 -5.82
C ALA A 219 -0.67 12.62 -4.81
N HIS A 220 0.22 11.85 -4.20
CA HIS A 220 -0.09 10.86 -3.17
C HIS A 220 1.07 10.70 -2.19
N VAL A 221 0.78 10.10 -1.05
CA VAL A 221 1.74 9.72 -0.02
C VAL A 221 1.39 8.34 0.53
N ASP A 222 2.41 7.60 0.94
CA ASP A 222 2.19 6.41 1.76
C ASP A 222 2.10 6.82 3.23
N ILE A 223 1.04 6.43 3.91
CA ILE A 223 0.84 6.68 5.34
C ILE A 223 0.90 5.36 6.07
N VAL A 224 1.79 5.30 7.06
CA VAL A 224 1.85 4.20 8.02
C VAL A 224 0.93 4.53 9.18
N PHE A 225 -0.04 3.67 9.44
CA PHE A 225 -0.95 3.76 10.57
C PHE A 225 -0.62 2.67 11.59
N VAL A 226 -0.83 2.97 12.87
CA VAL A 226 -0.73 2.01 13.97
C VAL A 226 -1.99 2.08 14.83
N GLN A 227 -2.28 1.03 15.59
CA GLN A 227 -3.39 1.03 16.54
C GLN A 227 -3.26 2.20 17.51
N GLU A 228 -4.37 2.92 17.77
CA GLU A 228 -4.38 4.10 18.62
C GLU A 228 -3.95 3.78 20.06
N ASP A 229 -4.41 2.67 20.61
CA ASP A 229 -4.07 2.18 21.94
C ASP A 229 -2.95 1.12 21.91
N GLY A 230 -2.24 1.02 20.78
CA GLY A 230 -1.21 0.02 20.56
C GLY A 230 0.18 0.45 21.07
N ARG A 231 1.10 -0.52 21.07
CA ARG A 231 2.48 -0.35 21.59
C ARG A 231 3.37 0.59 20.77
N PHE A 232 2.95 1.03 19.60
CA PHE A 232 3.74 1.91 18.75
C PHE A 232 3.35 3.37 18.84
N ARG A 233 2.32 3.68 19.61
CA ARG A 233 1.89 5.04 19.85
C ARG A 233 2.73 5.81 20.86
#